data_b7947efc17af9d6ae32072788010ede0
#
_entry.id   b7947efc17af9d6ae32072788010ede0
#
_cell.length_a   1.000
_cell.length_b   1.000
_cell.length_c   1.000
_cell.angle_alpha   90.00
_cell.angle_beta   90.00
_cell.angle_gamma   90.00
#
_symmetry.space_group_name_H-M   'P 1'
#
loop_
_entity.id
_entity.type
_entity.pdbx_description
1 polymer ?
#
loop_
_entity_poly.entity_id
_entity_poly.type
_entity_poly.pdbx_seq_one_letter_code
_entity_poly.pdbx_strand_id
1 'polypeptide(L)'
;MPSDVWGADVAARYDAGDPEMFSPARLDPCVDVLAALAGDGPALEFAVGTGRVALPLSGRGVPVSGIELSPPMAAQLRAKPGADAIGVTIGDMTTTRVDGPFALVYLVYNTIENVTSQDEQVAVFGNAARHLTPGGRFVVEVEVPSVPRLPAGERGRVFDLSPVHIGVDTHDDPVGQLLSSHHWTLIDGRWVQNSGQYRYVWPSELDLMARLAGLRLEHRWAGWDRSPFTADSASQVAVYRKPADA
;
A
#
# COMPACT_ATOMS: atom_id res chain seq x y z
N MET A 1 -5.31 7.57 -10.61
CA MET A 1 -5.61 8.19 -9.29
C MET A 1 -5.72 9.71 -9.43
N PRO A 2 -6.70 10.39 -8.76
CA PRO A 2 -6.68 11.85 -8.67
C PRO A 2 -5.48 12.27 -7.82
N SER A 3 -4.54 13.02 -8.41
CA SER A 3 -3.35 13.57 -7.72
C SER A 3 -3.71 14.53 -6.58
N ASP A 4 -4.95 15.02 -6.57
CA ASP A 4 -5.42 16.06 -5.64
C ASP A 4 -5.67 15.53 -4.22
N VAL A 5 -5.89 14.22 -4.05
CA VAL A 5 -6.12 13.60 -2.73
C VAL A 5 -4.90 13.75 -1.82
N TRP A 6 -3.69 13.70 -2.39
CA TRP A 6 -2.41 13.77 -1.67
C TRP A 6 -1.71 15.13 -1.87
N GLY A 7 -2.51 16.22 -1.80
CA GLY A 7 -2.02 17.58 -1.94
C GLY A 7 -1.11 18.04 -0.79
N ALA A 8 -0.60 19.27 -0.90
CA ALA A 8 0.37 19.83 0.05
C ALA A 8 -0.10 19.82 1.51
N ASP A 9 -1.38 20.16 1.75
CA ASP A 9 -1.97 20.21 3.09
C ASP A 9 -2.08 18.83 3.74
N VAL A 10 -2.39 17.80 2.94
CA VAL A 10 -2.43 16.41 3.39
C VAL A 10 -1.02 15.91 3.68
N ALA A 11 -0.09 16.14 2.75
CA ALA A 11 1.30 15.72 2.89
C ALA A 11 1.97 16.31 4.14
N ALA A 12 1.72 17.60 4.43
CA ALA A 12 2.31 18.28 5.59
C ALA A 12 1.84 17.71 6.95
N ARG A 13 0.67 17.06 6.98
CA ARG A 13 0.07 16.51 8.21
C ARG A 13 0.06 14.99 8.25
N TYR A 14 0.50 14.32 7.19
CA TYR A 14 0.38 12.88 7.04
C TYR A 14 1.03 12.11 8.18
N ASP A 15 2.29 12.40 8.48
CA ASP A 15 3.04 11.69 9.52
C ASP A 15 2.50 12.00 10.94
N ALA A 16 2.05 13.24 11.16
CA ALA A 16 1.49 13.66 12.44
C ALA A 16 0.05 13.18 12.66
N GLY A 17 -0.66 12.81 11.60
CA GLY A 17 -2.05 12.37 11.64
C GLY A 17 -2.23 11.01 12.30
N ASP A 18 -1.25 10.11 12.16
CA ASP A 18 -1.23 8.82 12.86
C ASP A 18 0.22 8.46 13.25
N PRO A 19 0.73 9.01 14.37
CA PRO A 19 2.09 8.75 14.83
C PRO A 19 2.35 7.29 15.17
N GLU A 20 1.31 6.52 15.53
CA GLU A 20 1.46 5.11 15.89
C GLU A 20 1.91 4.27 14.69
N MET A 21 1.49 4.64 13.46
CA MET A 21 1.94 3.97 12.23
C MET A 21 3.47 4.04 12.01
N PHE A 22 4.12 5.01 12.65
CA PHE A 22 5.57 5.22 12.57
C PHE A 22 6.32 4.62 13.75
N SER A 23 5.60 4.00 14.70
CA SER A 23 6.23 3.36 15.87
C SER A 23 7.04 2.13 15.45
N PRO A 24 8.18 1.85 16.12
CA PRO A 24 8.95 0.63 15.85
C PRO A 24 8.12 -0.65 15.98
N ALA A 25 7.19 -0.68 16.95
CA ALA A 25 6.31 -1.85 17.13
C ALA A 25 5.46 -2.19 15.91
N ARG A 26 5.06 -1.17 15.13
CA ARG A 26 4.31 -1.35 13.88
C ARG A 26 5.21 -1.56 12.67
N LEU A 27 6.33 -0.83 12.60
CA LEU A 27 7.20 -0.84 11.43
C LEU A 27 8.20 -1.99 11.40
N ASP A 28 8.81 -2.34 12.54
CA ASP A 28 9.89 -3.32 12.56
C ASP A 28 9.48 -4.68 11.99
N PRO A 29 8.31 -5.27 12.30
CA PRO A 29 7.91 -6.53 11.69
C PRO A 29 7.80 -6.46 10.15
N CYS A 30 7.26 -5.37 9.61
CA CYS A 30 7.17 -5.13 8.17
C CYS A 30 8.56 -5.00 7.55
N VAL A 31 9.39 -4.15 8.11
CA VAL A 31 10.75 -3.87 7.61
C VAL A 31 11.62 -5.12 7.65
N ASP A 32 11.55 -5.91 8.74
CA ASP A 32 12.32 -7.16 8.88
C ASP A 32 11.91 -8.21 7.84
N VAL A 33 10.60 -8.34 7.57
CA VAL A 33 10.10 -9.24 6.53
C VAL A 33 10.56 -8.78 5.15
N LEU A 34 10.43 -7.48 4.83
CA LEU A 34 10.84 -6.94 3.53
C LEU A 34 12.35 -7.07 3.33
N ALA A 35 13.17 -6.78 4.35
CA ALA A 35 14.62 -6.96 4.29
C ALA A 35 15.00 -8.42 4.03
N ALA A 36 14.36 -9.37 4.74
CA ALA A 36 14.59 -10.80 4.51
C ALA A 36 14.20 -11.27 3.10
N LEU A 37 13.12 -10.68 2.52
CA LEU A 37 12.67 -11.01 1.17
C LEU A 37 13.53 -10.37 0.07
N ALA A 38 14.12 -9.20 0.32
CA ALA A 38 15.06 -8.54 -0.57
C ALA A 38 16.42 -9.26 -0.62
N GLY A 39 16.84 -9.86 0.51
CA GLY A 39 18.19 -10.42 0.65
C GLY A 39 19.24 -9.33 0.41
N ASP A 40 20.24 -9.63 -0.41
CA ASP A 40 21.29 -8.67 -0.78
C ASP A 40 20.90 -7.75 -1.97
N GLY A 41 19.70 -7.89 -2.50
CA GLY A 41 19.27 -7.17 -3.69
C GLY A 41 18.50 -5.88 -3.39
N PRO A 42 18.37 -4.97 -4.40
CA PRO A 42 17.64 -3.73 -4.25
C PRO A 42 16.12 -3.94 -4.19
N ALA A 43 15.45 -3.01 -3.50
CA ALA A 43 14.01 -2.95 -3.37
C ALA A 43 13.42 -1.70 -4.05
N LEU A 44 12.19 -1.84 -4.57
CA LEU A 44 11.40 -0.74 -5.13
C LEU A 44 10.07 -0.65 -4.40
N GLU A 45 9.80 0.48 -3.77
CA GLU A 45 8.51 0.79 -3.17
C GLU A 45 7.61 1.50 -4.17
N PHE A 46 6.42 0.96 -4.38
CA PHE A 46 5.34 1.65 -5.10
C PHE A 46 4.58 2.54 -4.12
N ALA A 47 4.31 3.79 -4.52
CA ALA A 47 3.73 4.84 -3.69
C ALA A 47 4.53 5.04 -2.38
N VAL A 48 5.80 5.39 -2.51
CA VAL A 48 6.73 5.53 -1.38
C VAL A 48 6.30 6.60 -0.36
N GLY A 49 5.45 7.53 -0.75
CA GLY A 49 4.87 8.55 0.12
C GLY A 49 5.91 9.40 0.83
N THR A 50 5.75 9.52 2.15
CA THR A 50 6.70 10.23 3.02
C THR A 50 7.88 9.38 3.48
N GLY A 51 8.02 8.15 2.93
CA GLY A 51 9.12 7.23 3.23
C GLY A 51 8.96 6.43 4.53
N ARG A 52 7.72 6.20 4.97
CA ARG A 52 7.42 5.49 6.21
C ARG A 52 8.11 4.12 6.29
N VAL A 53 8.12 3.37 5.20
CA VAL A 53 8.76 2.04 5.13
C VAL A 53 10.13 2.12 4.46
N ALA A 54 10.28 2.91 3.40
CA ALA A 54 11.55 3.04 2.66
C ALA A 54 12.73 3.48 3.54
N LEU A 55 12.53 4.46 4.43
CA LEU A 55 13.60 4.97 5.28
C LEU A 55 14.13 3.91 6.26
N PRO A 56 13.31 3.25 7.10
CA PRO A 56 13.79 2.20 7.99
C PRO A 56 14.32 0.98 7.23
N LEU A 57 13.77 0.63 6.06
CA LEU A 57 14.29 -0.46 5.24
C LEU A 57 15.68 -0.13 4.68
N SER A 58 15.89 1.10 4.19
CA SER A 58 17.21 1.58 3.80
C SER A 58 18.18 1.59 4.98
N GLY A 59 17.71 1.94 6.17
CA GLY A 59 18.48 1.86 7.42
C GLY A 59 18.91 0.44 7.83
N ARG A 60 18.24 -0.61 7.30
CA ARG A 60 18.66 -2.04 7.43
C ARG A 60 19.67 -2.45 6.37
N GLY A 61 20.15 -1.53 5.53
CA GLY A 61 21.16 -1.77 4.49
C GLY A 61 20.59 -2.24 3.16
N VAL A 62 19.29 -2.27 2.96
CA VAL A 62 18.67 -2.57 1.67
C VAL A 62 18.69 -1.32 0.78
N PRO A 63 19.27 -1.36 -0.44
CA PRO A 63 19.15 -0.25 -1.38
C PRO A 63 17.68 -0.08 -1.80
N VAL A 64 17.10 1.09 -1.54
CA VAL A 64 15.67 1.35 -1.82
C VAL A 64 15.52 2.44 -2.87
N SER A 65 14.62 2.19 -3.84
CA SER A 65 14.06 3.20 -4.74
C SER A 65 12.55 3.29 -4.55
N GLY A 66 11.94 4.41 -4.93
CA GLY A 66 10.49 4.58 -4.82
C GLY A 66 9.88 5.25 -6.04
N ILE A 67 8.62 4.91 -6.33
CA ILE A 67 7.74 5.65 -7.23
C ILE A 67 6.72 6.38 -6.37
N GLU A 68 6.49 7.67 -6.64
CA GLU A 68 5.50 8.48 -5.93
C GLU A 68 4.74 9.36 -6.91
N LEU A 69 3.40 9.32 -6.83
CA LEU A 69 2.54 10.14 -7.69
C LEU A 69 2.50 11.60 -7.24
N SER A 70 2.56 11.84 -5.91
CA SER A 70 2.42 13.15 -5.29
C SER A 70 3.78 13.83 -5.05
N PRO A 71 4.10 14.90 -5.78
CA PRO A 71 5.31 15.69 -5.49
C PRO A 71 5.38 16.23 -4.05
N PRO A 72 4.26 16.68 -3.41
CA PRO A 72 4.26 17.08 -2.01
C PRO A 72 4.64 15.96 -1.05
N MET A 73 4.15 14.73 -1.24
CA MET A 73 4.53 13.57 -0.41
C MET A 73 6.02 13.25 -0.56
N ALA A 74 6.53 13.21 -1.78
CA ALA A 74 7.95 13.02 -2.05
C ALA A 74 8.82 14.14 -1.46
N ALA A 75 8.32 15.37 -1.40
CA ALA A 75 9.03 16.48 -0.75
C ALA A 75 9.15 16.27 0.77
N GLN A 76 8.12 15.74 1.42
CA GLN A 76 8.18 15.36 2.84
C GLN A 76 9.23 14.27 3.08
N LEU A 77 9.29 13.25 2.21
CA LEU A 77 10.33 12.22 2.30
C LEU A 77 11.72 12.86 2.19
N ARG A 78 11.96 13.66 1.15
CA ARG A 78 13.26 14.29 0.89
C ARG A 78 13.76 15.20 2.02
N ALA A 79 12.85 15.71 2.86
CA ALA A 79 13.19 16.53 4.02
C ALA A 79 13.65 15.72 5.24
N LYS A 80 13.54 14.38 5.21
CA LYS A 80 13.88 13.51 6.34
C LYS A 80 15.34 13.06 6.33
N PRO A 81 15.94 12.83 7.50
CA PRO A 81 17.26 12.21 7.60
C PRO A 81 17.32 10.86 6.89
N GLY A 82 18.39 10.63 6.13
CA GLY A 82 18.62 9.39 5.38
C GLY A 82 17.90 9.33 4.01
N ALA A 83 17.10 10.33 3.65
CA ALA A 83 16.39 10.37 2.38
C ALA A 83 17.30 10.43 1.14
N ASP A 84 18.50 10.95 1.28
CA ASP A 84 19.50 11.04 0.19
C ASP A 84 19.90 9.64 -0.34
N ALA A 85 19.71 8.59 0.46
CA ALA A 85 19.95 7.20 0.06
C ALA A 85 18.80 6.60 -0.77
N ILE A 86 17.65 7.28 -0.89
CA ILE A 86 16.46 6.78 -1.56
C ILE A 86 16.21 7.53 -2.86
N GLY A 87 16.33 6.84 -3.99
CA GLY A 87 15.98 7.38 -5.31
C GLY A 87 14.45 7.45 -5.47
N VAL A 88 13.89 8.67 -5.60
CA VAL A 88 12.44 8.85 -5.80
C VAL A 88 12.13 9.36 -7.20
N THR A 89 11.36 8.56 -7.95
CA THR A 89 10.81 8.91 -9.26
C THR A 89 9.37 9.37 -9.12
N ILE A 90 9.06 10.58 -9.57
CA ILE A 90 7.68 11.08 -9.62
C ILE A 90 6.96 10.45 -10.79
N GLY A 91 5.83 9.78 -10.50
CA GLY A 91 5.03 9.12 -11.53
C GLY A 91 4.00 8.14 -10.98
N ASP A 92 3.21 7.59 -11.87
CA ASP A 92 2.15 6.63 -11.58
C ASP A 92 2.73 5.21 -11.51
N MET A 93 2.48 4.47 -10.43
CA MET A 93 2.95 3.09 -10.23
C MET A 93 2.38 2.09 -11.23
N THR A 94 1.33 2.45 -11.97
CA THR A 94 0.77 1.61 -13.03
C THR A 94 1.63 1.59 -14.29
N THR A 95 2.39 2.67 -14.56
CA THR A 95 3.10 2.89 -15.83
C THR A 95 4.55 3.28 -15.67
N THR A 96 4.91 4.01 -14.62
CA THR A 96 6.25 4.58 -14.45
C THR A 96 7.31 3.50 -14.35
N ARG A 97 8.44 3.74 -15.03
CA ARG A 97 9.61 2.85 -15.03
C ARG A 97 10.75 3.48 -14.24
N VAL A 98 11.39 2.66 -13.42
CA VAL A 98 12.62 2.99 -12.71
C VAL A 98 13.70 2.04 -13.17
N ASP A 99 14.91 2.55 -13.36
CA ASP A 99 16.03 1.71 -13.76
C ASP A 99 16.32 0.66 -12.67
N GLY A 100 16.38 -0.60 -13.10
CA GLY A 100 16.58 -1.75 -12.23
C GLY A 100 17.44 -2.80 -12.92
N PRO A 101 17.47 -4.00 -12.44
CA PRO A 101 16.40 -4.81 -11.86
C PRO A 101 16.36 -4.81 -10.32
N PHE A 102 15.20 -5.21 -9.76
CA PHE A 102 14.96 -5.28 -8.30
C PHE A 102 14.73 -6.72 -7.84
N ALA A 103 15.25 -7.07 -6.67
CA ALA A 103 14.97 -8.35 -6.01
C ALA A 103 13.60 -8.34 -5.33
N LEU A 104 13.16 -7.14 -4.90
CA LEU A 104 11.88 -6.92 -4.24
C LEU A 104 11.17 -5.70 -4.84
N VAL A 105 9.88 -5.86 -5.15
CA VAL A 105 8.94 -4.74 -5.32
C VAL A 105 7.89 -4.89 -4.22
N TYR A 106 7.46 -3.79 -3.60
CA TYR A 106 6.43 -3.87 -2.57
C TYR A 106 5.46 -2.69 -2.62
N LEU A 107 4.24 -2.97 -2.19
CA LEU A 107 3.12 -2.06 -2.11
C LEU A 107 2.36 -2.40 -0.82
N VAL A 108 2.39 -1.51 0.16
CA VAL A 108 1.91 -1.78 1.51
C VAL A 108 0.81 -0.82 1.92
N TYR A 109 0.17 -1.11 3.05
CA TYR A 109 -0.82 -0.25 3.70
C TYR A 109 -2.03 0.07 2.81
N ASN A 110 -2.67 -0.98 2.29
CA ASN A 110 -3.89 -0.88 1.46
C ASN A 110 -3.73 -0.04 0.18
N THR A 111 -2.52 0.35 -0.19
CA THR A 111 -2.30 1.32 -1.29
C THR A 111 -2.80 0.82 -2.64
N ILE A 112 -2.91 -0.49 -2.85
CA ILE A 112 -3.51 -1.05 -4.08
C ILE A 112 -4.97 -0.57 -4.27
N GLU A 113 -5.70 -0.31 -3.19
CA GLU A 113 -7.09 0.13 -3.22
C GLU A 113 -7.26 1.58 -3.67
N ASN A 114 -6.19 2.40 -3.60
CA ASN A 114 -6.18 3.75 -4.17
C ASN A 114 -6.27 3.73 -5.71
N VAL A 115 -6.02 2.60 -6.34
CA VAL A 115 -6.19 2.40 -7.78
C VAL A 115 -7.63 1.93 -8.03
N THR A 116 -8.47 2.83 -8.53
CA THR A 116 -9.93 2.68 -8.53
C THR A 116 -10.50 1.92 -9.74
N SER A 117 -9.67 1.39 -10.62
CA SER A 117 -10.12 0.51 -11.71
C SER A 117 -9.38 -0.85 -11.68
N GLN A 118 -10.08 -1.91 -12.12
CA GLN A 118 -9.51 -3.25 -12.19
C GLN A 118 -8.33 -3.31 -13.16
N ASP A 119 -8.45 -2.67 -14.33
CA ASP A 119 -7.40 -2.67 -15.35
C ASP A 119 -6.12 -2.00 -14.84
N GLU A 120 -6.25 -0.90 -14.09
CA GLU A 120 -5.10 -0.24 -13.48
C GLU A 120 -4.48 -1.09 -12.36
N GLN A 121 -5.29 -1.79 -11.53
CA GLN A 121 -4.75 -2.73 -10.53
C GLN A 121 -3.99 -3.88 -11.21
N VAL A 122 -4.48 -4.42 -12.34
CA VAL A 122 -3.74 -5.38 -13.18
C VAL A 122 -2.45 -4.76 -13.70
N ALA A 123 -2.48 -3.49 -14.12
CA ALA A 123 -1.29 -2.80 -14.62
C ALA A 123 -0.22 -2.62 -13.51
N VAL A 124 -0.60 -2.40 -12.25
CA VAL A 124 0.32 -2.39 -11.10
C VAL A 124 1.09 -3.71 -11.01
N PHE A 125 0.41 -4.86 -11.07
CA PHE A 125 1.05 -6.17 -11.05
C PHE A 125 1.98 -6.37 -12.26
N GLY A 126 1.53 -5.99 -13.45
CA GLY A 126 2.35 -6.02 -14.66
C GLY A 126 3.59 -5.14 -14.56
N ASN A 127 3.45 -3.96 -13.94
CA ASN A 127 4.58 -3.06 -13.71
C ASN A 127 5.56 -3.62 -12.69
N ALA A 128 5.08 -4.19 -11.57
CA ALA A 128 5.91 -4.87 -10.60
C ALA A 128 6.72 -6.03 -11.23
N ALA A 129 6.05 -6.90 -12.01
CA ALA A 129 6.70 -8.00 -12.69
C ALA A 129 7.81 -7.56 -13.67
N ARG A 130 7.64 -6.40 -14.35
CA ARG A 130 8.65 -5.83 -15.25
C ARG A 130 9.89 -5.30 -14.53
N HIS A 131 9.75 -4.85 -13.27
CA HIS A 131 10.87 -4.38 -12.45
C HIS A 131 11.64 -5.50 -11.77
N LEU A 132 11.01 -6.66 -11.55
CA LEU A 132 11.61 -7.78 -10.84
C LEU A 132 12.64 -8.55 -11.66
N THR A 133 13.74 -8.92 -11.01
CA THR A 133 14.63 -9.99 -11.49
C THR A 133 13.89 -11.33 -11.58
N PRO A 134 14.34 -12.28 -12.41
CA PRO A 134 13.97 -13.69 -12.23
C PRO A 134 14.23 -14.15 -10.78
N GLY A 135 13.23 -14.79 -10.16
CA GLY A 135 13.29 -15.15 -8.74
C GLY A 135 12.95 -14.04 -7.74
N GLY A 136 12.81 -12.81 -8.20
CA GLY A 136 12.39 -11.66 -7.37
C GLY A 136 10.94 -11.75 -6.89
N ARG A 137 10.57 -10.92 -5.92
CA ARG A 137 9.28 -10.98 -5.23
C ARG A 137 8.52 -9.67 -5.32
N PHE A 138 7.20 -9.76 -5.50
CA PHE A 138 6.26 -8.67 -5.32
C PHE A 138 5.45 -8.91 -4.04
N VAL A 139 5.45 -7.94 -3.13
CA VAL A 139 4.71 -8.00 -1.87
C VAL A 139 3.58 -6.99 -1.88
N VAL A 140 2.38 -7.45 -1.55
CA VAL A 140 1.19 -6.59 -1.40
C VAL A 140 0.60 -6.82 -0.02
N GLU A 141 0.44 -5.73 0.75
CA GLU A 141 -0.33 -5.72 1.99
C GLU A 141 -1.65 -5.02 1.74
N VAL A 142 -2.74 -5.70 2.09
CA VAL A 142 -4.10 -5.15 1.93
C VAL A 142 -5.08 -5.83 2.87
N GLU A 143 -6.12 -5.10 3.25
CA GLU A 143 -7.24 -5.63 4.01
C GLU A 143 -8.04 -6.67 3.21
N VAL A 144 -8.72 -7.56 3.93
CA VAL A 144 -9.70 -8.47 3.34
C VAL A 144 -11.07 -7.76 3.37
N PRO A 145 -11.76 -7.64 2.22
CA PRO A 145 -13.01 -6.90 2.16
C PRO A 145 -14.04 -7.36 3.19
N SER A 146 -14.64 -6.42 3.91
CA SER A 146 -15.64 -6.68 4.95
C SER A 146 -17.07 -6.78 4.42
N VAL A 147 -17.29 -6.62 3.13
CA VAL A 147 -18.61 -6.62 2.47
C VAL A 147 -19.53 -7.78 2.90
N PRO A 148 -19.04 -9.04 3.01
CA PRO A 148 -19.88 -10.14 3.44
C PRO A 148 -20.34 -10.06 4.90
N ARG A 149 -19.76 -9.15 5.68
CA ARG A 149 -20.07 -8.97 7.11
C ARG A 149 -21.10 -7.87 7.36
N LEU A 150 -21.55 -7.17 6.30
CA LEU A 150 -22.62 -6.19 6.41
C LEU A 150 -23.97 -6.88 6.44
N PRO A 151 -24.91 -6.43 7.27
CA PRO A 151 -26.30 -6.89 7.23
C PRO A 151 -26.92 -6.64 5.84
N ALA A 152 -27.88 -7.49 5.47
CA ALA A 152 -28.58 -7.36 4.20
C ALA A 152 -29.28 -6.00 4.09
N GLY A 153 -28.98 -5.27 3.01
CA GLY A 153 -29.53 -3.93 2.74
C GLY A 153 -28.73 -2.77 3.32
N GLU A 154 -27.74 -3.03 4.15
CA GLU A 154 -26.81 -2.00 4.62
C GLU A 154 -25.68 -1.80 3.60
N ARG A 155 -25.27 -0.53 3.45
CA ARG A 155 -24.20 -0.14 2.53
C ARG A 155 -23.03 0.55 3.22
N GLY A 156 -23.13 0.80 4.52
CA GLY A 156 -22.13 1.55 5.26
C GLY A 156 -21.79 0.93 6.59
N ARG A 157 -20.57 1.22 7.05
CA ARG A 157 -20.05 0.79 8.33
C ARG A 157 -19.32 1.94 9.01
N VAL A 158 -19.67 2.22 10.26
CA VAL A 158 -18.85 3.06 11.12
C VAL A 158 -17.66 2.21 11.60
N PHE A 159 -16.44 2.61 11.28
CA PHE A 159 -15.23 1.91 11.72
C PHE A 159 -14.51 2.62 12.87
N ASP A 160 -14.76 3.93 13.03
CA ASP A 160 -14.30 4.69 14.20
C ASP A 160 -15.37 5.68 14.66
N LEU A 161 -15.52 5.79 15.97
CA LEU A 161 -16.42 6.74 16.61
C LEU A 161 -15.78 7.21 17.92
N SER A 162 -15.03 8.30 17.86
CA SER A 162 -14.37 8.92 18.99
C SER A 162 -14.81 10.38 19.16
N PRO A 163 -14.49 11.05 20.28
CA PRO A 163 -14.80 12.47 20.48
C PRO A 163 -14.15 13.42 19.47
N VAL A 164 -13.13 12.96 18.74
CA VAL A 164 -12.33 13.81 17.85
C VAL A 164 -12.29 13.29 16.42
N HIS A 165 -12.81 12.08 16.18
CA HIS A 165 -12.82 11.48 14.84
C HIS A 165 -14.05 10.57 14.64
N ILE A 166 -14.65 10.66 13.46
CA ILE A 166 -15.72 9.76 12.99
C ILE A 166 -15.27 9.20 11.63
N GLY A 167 -15.21 7.88 11.53
CA GLY A 167 -14.85 7.17 10.30
C GLY A 167 -16.02 6.30 9.81
N VAL A 168 -16.41 6.45 8.54
CA VAL A 168 -17.50 5.70 7.91
C VAL A 168 -17.07 5.24 6.53
N ASP A 169 -17.15 3.94 6.28
CA ASP A 169 -17.03 3.39 4.93
C ASP A 169 -18.40 3.16 4.32
N THR A 170 -18.57 3.55 3.05
CA THR A 170 -19.76 3.25 2.26
C THR A 170 -19.41 2.45 1.01
N HIS A 171 -20.17 1.37 0.74
CA HIS A 171 -20.00 0.55 -0.47
C HIS A 171 -20.88 1.13 -1.57
N ASP A 172 -20.27 1.89 -2.46
CA ASP A 172 -20.96 2.69 -3.48
C ASP A 172 -21.38 1.85 -4.68
N ASP A 173 -20.45 1.01 -5.17
CA ASP A 173 -20.68 0.09 -6.29
C ASP A 173 -20.10 -1.30 -6.00
N PRO A 174 -20.94 -2.28 -5.59
CA PRO A 174 -20.47 -3.65 -5.35
C PRO A 174 -20.00 -4.38 -6.62
N VAL A 175 -20.42 -3.96 -7.82
CA VAL A 175 -20.00 -4.57 -9.08
C VAL A 175 -18.61 -4.08 -9.48
N GLY A 176 -18.38 -2.78 -9.43
CA GLY A 176 -17.08 -2.16 -9.63
C GLY A 176 -16.13 -2.30 -8.43
N GLN A 177 -16.65 -2.83 -7.31
CA GLN A 177 -15.92 -2.95 -6.03
C GLN A 177 -15.47 -1.59 -5.47
N LEU A 178 -16.29 -0.54 -5.65
CA LEU A 178 -15.98 0.78 -5.16
C LEU A 178 -16.58 1.03 -3.78
N LEU A 179 -15.76 1.60 -2.92
CA LEU A 179 -16.15 2.13 -1.62
C LEU A 179 -15.64 3.56 -1.45
N SER A 180 -16.34 4.34 -0.62
CA SER A 180 -15.84 5.64 -0.16
C SER A 180 -15.61 5.58 1.34
N SER A 181 -14.43 6.01 1.77
CA SER A 181 -14.10 6.20 3.18
C SER A 181 -14.24 7.69 3.52
N HIS A 182 -15.06 7.96 4.51
CA HIS A 182 -15.40 9.31 4.98
C HIS A 182 -14.84 9.50 6.38
N HIS A 183 -14.05 10.54 6.54
CA HIS A 183 -13.44 10.92 7.81
C HIS A 183 -13.89 12.32 8.20
N TRP A 184 -14.41 12.46 9.41
CA TRP A 184 -14.63 13.75 10.04
C TRP A 184 -13.70 13.85 11.24
N THR A 185 -12.79 14.83 11.22
CA THR A 185 -11.80 15.05 12.28
C THR A 185 -12.05 16.41 12.93
N LEU A 186 -12.04 16.46 14.26
CA LEU A 186 -12.17 17.70 14.99
C LEU A 186 -10.81 18.41 15.06
N ILE A 187 -10.66 19.50 14.29
CA ILE A 187 -9.45 20.32 14.21
C ILE A 187 -9.81 21.73 14.68
N ASP A 188 -9.12 22.25 15.68
CA ASP A 188 -9.33 23.60 16.24
C ASP A 188 -10.82 23.90 16.55
N GLY A 189 -11.53 22.90 17.12
CA GLY A 189 -12.93 23.02 17.48
C GLY A 189 -13.93 22.97 16.32
N ARG A 190 -13.48 22.61 15.11
CA ARG A 190 -14.32 22.45 13.91
C ARG A 190 -14.16 21.07 13.31
N TRP A 191 -15.28 20.48 12.88
CA TRP A 191 -15.27 19.24 12.14
C TRP A 191 -14.82 19.49 10.69
N VAL A 192 -13.75 18.85 10.30
CA VAL A 192 -13.21 18.87 8.92
C VAL A 192 -13.47 17.53 8.30
N GLN A 193 -14.16 17.51 7.14
CA GLN A 193 -14.42 16.30 6.38
C GLN A 193 -13.33 16.08 5.35
N ASN A 194 -12.87 14.83 5.25
CA ASN A 194 -12.08 14.31 4.15
C ASN A 194 -12.72 13.02 3.67
N SER A 195 -12.70 12.74 2.36
CA SER A 195 -13.24 11.51 1.80
C SER A 195 -12.37 11.04 0.64
N GLY A 196 -12.13 9.73 0.58
CA GLY A 196 -11.42 9.08 -0.51
C GLY A 196 -12.26 7.96 -1.11
N GLN A 197 -12.14 7.74 -2.41
CA GLN A 197 -12.73 6.58 -3.08
C GLN A 197 -11.66 5.53 -3.28
N TYR A 198 -12.02 4.27 -3.03
CA TYR A 198 -11.14 3.11 -3.06
C TYR A 198 -11.79 1.97 -3.83
N ARG A 199 -10.98 1.11 -4.44
CA ARG A 199 -11.43 -0.15 -5.00
C ARG A 199 -10.89 -1.29 -4.16
N TYR A 200 -11.78 -1.93 -3.37
CA TYR A 200 -11.40 -3.12 -2.60
C TYR A 200 -11.10 -4.31 -3.52
N VAL A 201 -10.22 -5.20 -3.08
CA VAL A 201 -9.76 -6.33 -3.88
C VAL A 201 -9.79 -7.62 -3.06
N TRP A 202 -10.33 -8.70 -3.64
CA TRP A 202 -10.36 -10.00 -3.01
C TRP A 202 -8.99 -10.70 -3.08
N PRO A 203 -8.64 -11.55 -2.09
CA PRO A 203 -7.41 -12.35 -2.14
C PRO A 203 -7.27 -13.18 -3.43
N SER A 204 -8.38 -13.76 -3.91
CA SER A 204 -8.41 -14.53 -5.16
C SER A 204 -8.21 -13.65 -6.41
N GLU A 205 -8.63 -12.39 -6.36
CA GLU A 205 -8.44 -11.42 -7.45
C GLU A 205 -6.98 -10.97 -7.53
N LEU A 206 -6.32 -10.73 -6.38
CA LEU A 206 -4.87 -10.51 -6.35
C LEU A 206 -4.10 -11.68 -6.99
N ASP A 207 -4.52 -12.93 -6.72
CA ASP A 207 -3.90 -14.11 -7.32
C ASP A 207 -4.10 -14.17 -8.84
N LEU A 208 -5.27 -13.75 -9.34
CA LEU A 208 -5.52 -13.66 -10.79
C LEU A 208 -4.66 -12.57 -11.44
N MET A 209 -4.56 -11.39 -10.83
CA MET A 209 -3.69 -10.31 -11.32
C MET A 209 -2.22 -10.74 -11.33
N ALA A 210 -1.77 -11.45 -10.28
CA ALA A 210 -0.43 -12.01 -10.23
C ALA A 210 -0.18 -13.00 -11.39
N ARG A 211 -1.11 -13.92 -11.65
CA ARG A 211 -1.01 -14.89 -12.78
C ARG A 211 -0.97 -14.18 -14.13
N LEU A 212 -1.78 -13.16 -14.34
CA LEU A 212 -1.77 -12.34 -15.56
C LEU A 212 -0.41 -11.66 -15.76
N ALA A 213 0.26 -11.27 -14.67
CA ALA A 213 1.59 -10.68 -14.68
C ALA A 213 2.74 -11.72 -14.73
N GLY A 214 2.42 -13.03 -14.80
CA GLY A 214 3.42 -14.11 -14.78
C GLY A 214 4.04 -14.39 -13.42
N LEU A 215 3.42 -13.89 -12.34
CA LEU A 215 3.86 -14.13 -10.96
C LEU A 215 3.10 -15.31 -10.34
N ARG A 216 3.69 -15.92 -9.30
CA ARG A 216 3.10 -17.03 -8.56
C ARG A 216 3.09 -16.74 -7.07
N LEU A 217 1.98 -17.02 -6.39
CA LEU A 217 1.89 -16.91 -4.94
C LEU A 217 2.93 -17.84 -4.29
N GLU A 218 3.80 -17.25 -3.46
CA GLU A 218 4.82 -17.97 -2.66
C GLU A 218 4.34 -18.07 -1.20
N HIS A 219 3.84 -16.95 -0.62
CA HIS A 219 3.32 -16.91 0.74
C HIS A 219 2.09 -16.00 0.83
N ARG A 220 1.21 -16.33 1.79
CA ARG A 220 0.14 -15.44 2.27
C ARG A 220 0.04 -15.56 3.77
N TRP A 221 0.21 -14.44 4.45
CA TRP A 221 0.10 -14.31 5.90
C TRP A 221 -1.02 -13.37 6.28
N ALA A 222 -1.56 -13.49 7.49
CA ALA A 222 -2.56 -12.57 8.02
C ALA A 222 -1.96 -11.22 8.43
N GLY A 223 -0.66 -11.17 8.68
CA GLY A 223 0.08 -9.96 9.05
C GLY A 223 1.59 -10.13 8.92
N TRP A 224 2.31 -9.10 9.30
CA TRP A 224 3.77 -9.06 9.21
C TRP A 224 4.49 -9.97 10.23
N ASP A 225 3.77 -10.47 11.22
CA ASP A 225 4.22 -11.53 12.13
C ASP A 225 4.23 -12.93 11.49
N ARG A 226 3.84 -13.02 10.21
CA ARG A 226 3.71 -14.25 9.41
C ARG A 226 2.70 -15.23 9.99
N SER A 227 1.74 -14.76 10.77
CA SER A 227 0.63 -15.60 11.25
C SER A 227 -0.15 -16.22 10.09
N PRO A 228 -0.71 -17.44 10.25
CA PRO A 228 -1.45 -18.11 9.19
C PRO A 228 -2.64 -17.31 8.70
N PHE A 229 -2.78 -17.19 7.37
CA PHE A 229 -3.96 -16.60 6.76
C PHE A 229 -5.12 -17.60 6.79
N THR A 230 -6.27 -17.17 7.32
CA THR A 230 -7.48 -17.98 7.46
C THR A 230 -8.71 -17.23 6.95
N ALA A 231 -9.87 -17.88 6.97
CA ALA A 231 -11.15 -17.25 6.59
C ALA A 231 -11.54 -16.07 7.50
N ASP A 232 -11.00 -16.01 8.72
CA ASP A 232 -11.28 -14.95 9.69
C ASP A 232 -10.26 -13.80 9.65
N SER A 233 -9.22 -13.92 8.81
CA SER A 233 -8.19 -12.88 8.68
C SER A 233 -8.80 -11.58 8.13
N ALA A 234 -8.52 -10.46 8.79
CA ALA A 234 -8.99 -9.14 8.40
C ALA A 234 -8.04 -8.45 7.40
N SER A 235 -6.79 -8.91 7.32
CA SER A 235 -5.75 -8.39 6.42
C SER A 235 -4.91 -9.52 5.85
N GLN A 236 -4.12 -9.22 4.84
CA GLN A 236 -3.16 -10.15 4.27
C GLN A 236 -1.87 -9.44 3.85
N VAL A 237 -0.77 -10.17 3.97
CA VAL A 237 0.50 -9.90 3.31
C VAL A 237 0.72 -11.02 2.32
N ALA A 238 0.55 -10.71 1.03
CA ALA A 238 0.71 -11.66 -0.07
C ALA A 238 2.08 -11.46 -0.74
N VAL A 239 2.85 -12.53 -0.86
CA VAL A 239 4.17 -12.56 -1.50
C VAL A 239 4.06 -13.35 -2.78
N TYR A 240 4.30 -12.69 -3.90
CA TYR A 240 4.30 -13.29 -5.23
C TYR A 240 5.72 -13.36 -5.78
N ARG A 241 6.11 -14.49 -6.31
CA ARG A 241 7.43 -14.71 -6.89
C ARG A 241 7.39 -14.69 -8.42
N LYS A 242 8.34 -14.00 -9.03
CA LYS A 242 8.64 -14.13 -10.45
C LYS A 242 9.42 -15.44 -10.68
N PRO A 243 8.96 -16.35 -11.56
CA PRO A 243 9.71 -17.56 -11.88
C PRO A 243 11.13 -17.25 -12.35
N ALA A 244 12.08 -18.12 -12.02
CA ALA A 244 13.47 -17.95 -12.42
C ALA A 244 13.67 -18.18 -13.94
N ASP A 245 12.79 -18.97 -14.55
CA ASP A 245 12.87 -19.39 -15.96
C ASP A 245 11.91 -18.57 -16.86
N ALA A 246 11.54 -17.36 -16.47
CA ALA A 246 10.59 -16.49 -17.18
C ALA A 246 11.29 -15.39 -18.00
#